data_7057a91690b95c475a40ba9153efef21
#
_entry.id   7057a91690b95c475a40ba9153efef21
#
_cell.length_a   1.000
_cell.length_b   1.000
_cell.length_c   1.000
_cell.angle_alpha   90.00
_cell.angle_beta   90.00
_cell.angle_gamma   90.00
#
_symmetry.space_group_name_H-M   'P 1'
#
loop_
_entity.id
_entity.type
_entity.pdbx_description
1 polymer ?
#
loop_
_entity_poly.entity_id
_entity_poly.type
_entity_poly.pdbx_seq_one_letter_code
_entity_poly.pdbx_strand_id
1 'polypeptide(L)'
;MKLKFYILLSLYFIVSCSLYVDDEKPDIFFEYTDFDILELGGTYSDMVISADGHFIFLADYNNNRILKINTGNTMNVVGEITLGSHPGALDLNSDGSVIAVALEGESKVTTLDVSGFEIINSFPISLMNVNDLAFVNDTTLIISSRTDPSCISLNLNSAAETSQSVLNGELAMDREHDILYVATSASIKKYNWDGVRFSQDSNISDPYGFSGDVHHFVYCSSNNTVFACISSTEEGISVRHVYSYNGADMTFAGKYLIKSPGLAVAVSMDGQRVFTAPTDADEMGVFVIEFDQETKLESNYYLSAGNLTDRGLILDPQSQFLYILVNIPGDDDSFEPYNDHSFDLQRIKL
;
A
#
# COMPACT_ATOMS: atom_id res chain seq x y z
N MET A 1 -32.71 57.36 17.55
CA MET A 1 -33.27 55.98 17.41
C MET A 1 -32.58 55.09 16.36
N LYS A 2 -31.73 55.65 15.51
CA LYS A 2 -30.98 54.84 14.50
C LYS A 2 -29.66 54.24 15.02
N LEU A 3 -29.03 54.84 16.04
CA LEU A 3 -27.74 54.38 16.56
C LEU A 3 -27.83 53.10 17.42
N LYS A 4 -28.95 52.88 18.12
CA LYS A 4 -29.16 51.67 18.94
C LYS A 4 -29.40 50.43 18.13
N PHE A 5 -29.90 50.55 16.88
CA PHE A 5 -30.14 49.40 16.00
C PHE A 5 -28.84 48.81 15.39
N TYR A 6 -27.87 49.71 15.13
CA TYR A 6 -26.57 49.23 14.60
C TYR A 6 -25.71 48.53 15.65
N ILE A 7 -25.82 48.93 16.90
CA ILE A 7 -25.09 48.26 18.00
C ILE A 7 -25.69 46.86 18.28
N LEU A 8 -27.02 46.71 18.16
CA LEU A 8 -27.66 45.43 18.33
C LEU A 8 -27.35 44.45 17.18
N LEU A 9 -27.24 44.95 15.95
CA LEU A 9 -26.89 44.13 14.76
C LEU A 9 -25.43 43.70 14.79
N SER A 10 -24.54 44.61 15.25
CA SER A 10 -23.11 44.26 15.40
C SER A 10 -22.88 43.27 16.56
N LEU A 11 -23.67 43.37 17.65
CA LEU A 11 -23.61 42.35 18.71
C LEU A 11 -24.14 41.00 18.26
N TYR A 12 -25.18 40.98 17.43
CA TYR A 12 -25.70 39.70 16.88
C TYR A 12 -24.72 39.04 15.91
N PHE A 13 -23.99 39.80 15.13
CA PHE A 13 -22.92 39.30 14.27
C PHE A 13 -21.70 38.79 15.07
N ILE A 14 -21.34 39.47 16.15
CA ILE A 14 -20.24 39.01 17.02
C ILE A 14 -20.66 37.74 17.79
N VAL A 15 -21.89 37.63 18.24
CA VAL A 15 -22.41 36.45 18.95
C VAL A 15 -22.62 35.29 17.98
N SER A 16 -23.00 35.54 16.72
CA SER A 16 -23.12 34.43 15.73
C SER A 16 -21.73 33.97 15.24
N CYS A 17 -20.73 34.82 15.24
CA CYS A 17 -19.35 34.44 14.92
C CYS A 17 -18.65 33.71 16.08
N SER A 18 -19.08 33.97 17.35
CA SER A 18 -18.53 33.27 18.53
C SER A 18 -19.26 31.94 18.86
N LEU A 19 -20.35 31.65 18.18
CA LEU A 19 -21.06 30.35 18.32
C LEU A 19 -20.61 29.29 17.28
N TYR A 20 -19.75 29.65 16.33
CA TYR A 20 -18.90 28.77 15.61
C TYR A 20 -17.57 28.64 16.37
N VAL A 21 -17.63 28.16 17.59
CA VAL A 21 -16.46 27.55 18.22
C VAL A 21 -16.25 26.28 17.45
N ASP A 22 -15.24 26.32 16.59
CA ASP A 22 -14.62 25.13 16.07
C ASP A 22 -14.52 24.12 17.19
N ASP A 23 -15.07 22.94 16.97
CA ASP A 23 -14.54 21.75 17.60
C ASP A 23 -13.02 21.87 17.46
N GLU A 24 -12.31 21.84 18.59
CA GLU A 24 -10.86 21.98 18.64
C GLU A 24 -10.24 20.94 17.68
N LYS A 25 -10.11 21.33 16.41
CA LYS A 25 -9.18 20.64 15.55
C LYS A 25 -7.83 20.90 16.21
N PRO A 26 -7.09 19.85 16.56
CA PRO A 26 -5.71 20.03 16.97
C PRO A 26 -5.05 20.94 15.92
N ASP A 27 -4.29 21.95 16.36
CA ASP A 27 -3.49 22.77 15.47
C ASP A 27 -2.65 21.80 14.62
N ILE A 28 -3.04 21.61 13.37
CA ILE A 28 -2.33 20.74 12.44
C ILE A 28 -1.03 21.49 12.13
N PHE A 29 0.04 21.12 12.80
CA PHE A 29 1.37 21.57 12.45
C PHE A 29 1.78 20.86 11.17
N PHE A 30 1.77 21.60 10.06
CA PHE A 30 2.46 21.16 8.86
C PHE A 30 3.97 21.26 9.12
N GLU A 31 4.63 20.17 9.45
CA GLU A 31 6.07 20.12 9.32
C GLU A 31 6.36 20.10 7.82
N TYR A 32 6.99 21.17 7.32
CA TYR A 32 7.69 21.12 6.05
C TYR A 32 8.86 20.16 6.24
N THR A 33 8.60 18.90 5.99
CA THR A 33 9.65 17.91 5.99
C THR A 33 10.48 18.09 4.71
N ASP A 34 11.81 18.17 4.85
CA ASP A 34 12.72 17.96 3.74
C ASP A 34 12.43 16.55 3.19
N PHE A 35 11.77 16.47 2.04
CA PHE A 35 11.56 15.21 1.36
C PHE A 35 12.49 15.13 0.17
N ASP A 36 13.14 13.97 0.03
CA ASP A 36 13.90 13.66 -1.16
C ASP A 36 12.96 13.14 -2.24
N ILE A 37 13.16 13.62 -3.46
CA ILE A 37 12.44 13.15 -4.65
C ILE A 37 13.42 12.47 -5.59
N LEU A 38 13.06 11.28 -6.05
CA LEU A 38 13.67 10.61 -7.17
C LEU A 38 12.67 10.58 -8.33
N GLU A 39 12.92 11.39 -9.35
CA GLU A 39 12.13 11.42 -10.58
C GLU A 39 12.31 10.12 -11.37
N LEU A 40 11.22 9.52 -11.78
CA LEU A 40 11.19 8.23 -12.45
C LEU A 40 10.39 8.31 -13.75
N GLY A 41 10.90 7.65 -14.79
CA GLY A 41 10.14 7.41 -16.03
C GLY A 41 9.61 5.99 -16.05
N GLY A 42 8.43 5.76 -16.58
CA GLY A 42 7.84 4.42 -16.69
C GLY A 42 6.46 4.33 -16.06
N THR A 43 6.04 3.11 -15.70
CA THR A 43 4.78 2.83 -15.00
C THR A 43 5.05 1.72 -13.98
N TYR A 44 4.84 2.01 -12.72
CA TYR A 44 5.20 1.10 -11.65
C TYR A 44 3.97 0.41 -11.09
N SER A 45 4.07 -0.91 -10.90
CA SER A 45 2.98 -1.77 -10.44
C SER A 45 3.12 -2.18 -8.98
N ASP A 46 4.36 -2.28 -8.48
CA ASP A 46 4.62 -2.74 -7.12
C ASP A 46 6.01 -2.32 -6.63
N MET A 47 6.20 -2.28 -5.31
CA MET A 47 7.48 -2.00 -4.69
C MET A 47 7.71 -2.79 -3.40
N VAL A 48 8.94 -3.19 -3.17
CA VAL A 48 9.37 -3.82 -1.92
C VAL A 48 10.68 -3.19 -1.43
N ILE A 49 10.89 -3.20 -0.12
CA ILE A 49 12.11 -2.69 0.51
C ILE A 49 12.95 -3.84 1.09
N SER A 50 14.27 -3.78 0.95
CA SER A 50 15.18 -4.77 1.54
C SER A 50 15.06 -4.80 3.06
N ALA A 51 15.34 -5.95 3.66
CA ALA A 51 15.23 -6.16 5.11
C ALA A 51 16.12 -5.22 5.95
N ASP A 52 17.22 -4.72 5.37
CA ASP A 52 18.12 -3.73 5.98
C ASP A 52 17.70 -2.28 5.72
N GLY A 53 16.67 -2.05 4.88
CA GLY A 53 16.18 -0.72 4.49
C GLY A 53 17.05 0.02 3.48
N HIS A 54 18.13 -0.60 2.96
CA HIS A 54 19.10 0.09 2.09
C HIS A 54 18.67 0.15 0.63
N PHE A 55 17.76 -0.70 0.19
CA PHE A 55 17.32 -0.75 -1.20
C PHE A 55 15.82 -0.87 -1.32
N ILE A 56 15.26 -0.15 -2.28
CA ILE A 56 13.90 -0.35 -2.77
C ILE A 56 13.99 -0.98 -4.16
N PHE A 57 13.11 -1.93 -4.42
CA PHE A 57 12.94 -2.55 -5.72
C PHE A 57 11.59 -2.18 -6.28
N LEU A 58 11.55 -1.65 -7.50
CA LEU A 58 10.35 -1.23 -8.20
C LEU A 58 10.12 -2.07 -9.45
N ALA A 59 8.90 -2.55 -9.64
CA ALA A 59 8.48 -3.21 -10.86
C ALA A 59 8.04 -2.15 -11.89
N ASP A 60 8.87 -1.88 -12.89
CA ASP A 60 8.57 -0.99 -14.02
C ASP A 60 7.84 -1.78 -15.10
N TYR A 61 6.52 -1.77 -15.03
CA TYR A 61 5.60 -2.59 -15.80
C TYR A 61 5.73 -2.37 -17.31
N ASN A 62 5.75 -1.12 -17.76
CA ASN A 62 5.80 -0.80 -19.19
C ASN A 62 7.18 -0.97 -19.80
N ASN A 63 8.25 -0.77 -19.02
CA ASN A 63 9.62 -0.93 -19.51
C ASN A 63 10.18 -2.33 -19.28
N ASN A 64 9.38 -3.26 -18.73
CA ASN A 64 9.76 -4.66 -18.55
C ASN A 64 11.05 -4.85 -17.72
N ARG A 65 11.19 -4.10 -16.63
CA ARG A 65 12.39 -4.14 -15.80
C ARG A 65 12.09 -4.02 -14.31
N ILE A 66 13.03 -4.42 -13.50
CA ILE A 66 13.08 -4.09 -12.07
C ILE A 66 14.18 -3.06 -11.86
N LEU A 67 13.87 -1.98 -11.15
CA LEU A 67 14.84 -1.00 -10.69
C LEU A 67 15.27 -1.33 -9.27
N LYS A 68 16.57 -1.18 -8.99
CA LYS A 68 17.16 -1.19 -7.65
C LYS A 68 17.56 0.24 -7.28
N ILE A 69 16.94 0.77 -6.22
CA ILE A 69 17.12 2.14 -5.75
C ILE A 69 17.82 2.10 -4.41
N ASN A 70 18.94 2.82 -4.30
CA ASN A 70 19.61 3.04 -3.03
C ASN A 70 18.86 4.08 -2.21
N THR A 71 18.62 3.80 -0.92
CA THR A 71 17.89 4.65 0.02
C THR A 71 18.82 5.50 0.92
N GLY A 72 20.11 5.51 0.67
CA GLY A 72 21.11 6.26 1.45
C GLY A 72 20.83 7.76 1.54
N ASN A 73 21.85 8.58 1.75
CA ASN A 73 21.69 10.04 1.93
C ASN A 73 20.92 10.72 0.78
N THR A 74 21.13 10.26 -0.44
CA THR A 74 20.38 10.69 -1.62
C THR A 74 19.90 9.45 -2.35
N MET A 75 18.59 9.39 -2.64
CA MET A 75 18.02 8.29 -3.41
C MET A 75 18.53 8.34 -4.86
N ASN A 76 18.91 7.19 -5.39
CA ASN A 76 19.31 7.06 -6.79
C ASN A 76 19.14 5.61 -7.28
N VAL A 77 18.88 5.45 -8.57
CA VAL A 77 18.87 4.15 -9.22
C VAL A 77 20.31 3.64 -9.30
N VAL A 78 20.58 2.48 -8.72
CA VAL A 78 21.91 1.83 -8.69
C VAL A 78 21.99 0.57 -9.53
N GLY A 79 20.86 0.10 -10.05
CA GLY A 79 20.80 -1.05 -10.93
C GLY A 79 19.45 -1.21 -11.60
N GLU A 80 19.44 -1.90 -12.73
CA GLU A 80 18.25 -2.33 -13.43
C GLU A 80 18.43 -3.73 -14.01
N ILE A 81 17.36 -4.52 -14.02
CA ILE A 81 17.32 -5.83 -14.69
C ILE A 81 16.13 -5.82 -15.64
N THR A 82 16.41 -6.00 -16.93
CA THR A 82 15.35 -6.25 -17.90
C THR A 82 14.85 -7.68 -17.74
N LEU A 83 13.55 -7.82 -17.57
CA LEU A 83 12.85 -9.10 -17.46
C LEU A 83 11.99 -9.37 -18.71
N GLY A 84 11.20 -10.40 -18.62
CA GLY A 84 10.11 -10.61 -19.57
C GLY A 84 8.97 -9.60 -19.37
N SER A 85 7.90 -9.79 -20.12
CA SER A 85 6.82 -8.84 -20.25
C SER A 85 6.04 -8.58 -18.95
N HIS A 86 5.88 -7.31 -18.61
CA HIS A 86 4.99 -6.78 -17.58
C HIS A 86 5.27 -7.36 -16.18
N PRO A 87 6.39 -6.98 -15.52
CA PRO A 87 6.60 -7.31 -14.12
C PRO A 87 5.50 -6.65 -13.28
N GLY A 88 4.74 -7.46 -12.55
CA GLY A 88 3.58 -7.04 -11.78
C GLY A 88 3.88 -7.02 -10.28
N ALA A 89 3.61 -8.12 -9.59
CA ALA A 89 3.79 -8.24 -8.15
C ALA A 89 5.22 -8.63 -7.76
N LEU A 90 5.66 -8.14 -6.61
CA LEU A 90 6.97 -8.41 -5.99
C LEU A 90 6.80 -8.93 -4.57
N ASP A 91 7.61 -9.88 -4.14
CA ASP A 91 7.80 -10.17 -2.71
C ASP A 91 9.24 -10.62 -2.43
N LEU A 92 9.68 -10.40 -1.20
CA LEU A 92 10.97 -10.84 -0.67
C LEU A 92 10.80 -12.08 0.21
N ASN A 93 11.73 -13.03 0.10
CA ASN A 93 11.79 -14.16 1.02
C ASN A 93 12.13 -13.71 2.46
N SER A 94 12.10 -14.64 3.42
CA SER A 94 12.17 -14.31 4.85
C SER A 94 13.48 -13.66 5.27
N ASP A 95 14.60 -14.01 4.63
CA ASP A 95 15.92 -13.43 4.92
C ASP A 95 16.26 -12.22 4.03
N GLY A 96 15.36 -11.84 3.10
CA GLY A 96 15.54 -10.72 2.19
C GLY A 96 16.61 -10.95 1.11
N SER A 97 17.03 -12.21 0.87
CA SER A 97 18.07 -12.53 -0.13
C SER A 97 17.55 -12.74 -1.54
N VAL A 98 16.26 -13.06 -1.67
CA VAL A 98 15.62 -13.38 -2.96
C VAL A 98 14.35 -12.55 -3.14
N ILE A 99 14.21 -11.94 -4.32
CA ILE A 99 12.96 -11.33 -4.78
C ILE A 99 12.28 -12.29 -5.73
N ALA A 100 10.98 -12.55 -5.55
CA ALA A 100 10.12 -13.14 -6.56
C ALA A 100 9.40 -12.04 -7.33
N VAL A 101 9.33 -12.20 -8.65
CA VAL A 101 8.70 -11.25 -9.57
C VAL A 101 7.70 -12.02 -10.42
N ALA A 102 6.43 -11.63 -10.40
CA ALA A 102 5.44 -12.12 -11.33
C ALA A 102 5.54 -11.39 -12.68
N LEU A 103 5.57 -12.13 -13.79
CA LEU A 103 5.56 -11.60 -15.15
C LEU A 103 4.19 -11.84 -15.77
N GLU A 104 3.30 -10.86 -15.68
CA GLU A 104 1.91 -10.99 -16.13
C GLU A 104 1.79 -11.35 -17.62
N GLY A 105 2.62 -10.76 -18.47
CA GLY A 105 2.57 -10.98 -19.92
C GLY A 105 3.12 -12.33 -20.38
N GLU A 106 3.74 -13.11 -19.50
CA GLU A 106 4.39 -14.38 -19.87
C GLU A 106 3.91 -15.58 -19.07
N SER A 107 3.00 -15.44 -18.11
CA SER A 107 2.61 -16.51 -17.17
C SER A 107 3.84 -17.16 -16.55
N LYS A 108 4.66 -16.36 -15.88
CA LYS A 108 5.96 -16.77 -15.37
C LYS A 108 6.27 -16.06 -14.04
N VAL A 109 7.01 -16.73 -13.19
CA VAL A 109 7.66 -16.11 -12.03
C VAL A 109 9.17 -16.16 -12.24
N THR A 110 9.84 -15.06 -11.99
CA THR A 110 11.31 -14.96 -12.02
C THR A 110 11.81 -14.63 -10.62
N THR A 111 12.89 -15.31 -10.20
CA THR A 111 13.56 -15.00 -8.93
C THR A 111 14.88 -14.27 -9.17
N LEU A 112 15.15 -13.26 -8.35
CA LEU A 112 16.35 -12.42 -8.40
C LEU A 112 17.14 -12.53 -7.09
N ASP A 113 18.46 -12.59 -7.20
CA ASP A 113 19.36 -12.40 -6.05
C ASP A 113 19.41 -10.92 -5.67
N VAL A 114 19.16 -10.59 -4.42
CA VAL A 114 19.14 -9.22 -3.92
C VAL A 114 20.55 -8.60 -3.91
N SER A 115 21.56 -9.38 -3.52
CA SER A 115 22.94 -8.90 -3.37
C SER A 115 23.62 -8.65 -4.70
N GLY A 116 23.64 -9.65 -5.56
CA GLY A 116 24.23 -9.59 -6.91
C GLY A 116 23.35 -8.85 -7.90
N PHE A 117 22.06 -8.72 -7.59
CA PHE A 117 21.03 -8.16 -8.45
C PHE A 117 21.05 -8.80 -9.84
N GLU A 118 20.85 -10.11 -9.86
CA GLU A 118 20.86 -10.93 -11.06
C GLU A 118 19.72 -12.00 -11.03
N ILE A 119 19.35 -12.50 -12.20
CA ILE A 119 18.33 -13.54 -12.31
C ILE A 119 18.89 -14.86 -11.78
N ILE A 120 18.23 -15.47 -10.79
CA ILE A 120 18.55 -16.81 -10.29
C ILE A 120 17.87 -17.85 -11.18
N ASN A 121 16.56 -17.73 -11.37
CA ASN A 121 15.76 -18.71 -12.10
C ASN A 121 14.46 -18.10 -12.65
N SER A 122 13.81 -18.80 -13.56
CA SER A 122 12.50 -18.46 -14.10
C SER A 122 11.62 -19.70 -14.21
N PHE A 123 10.39 -19.60 -13.73
CA PHE A 123 9.44 -20.70 -13.64
C PHE A 123 8.19 -20.37 -14.46
N PRO A 124 7.88 -21.12 -15.53
CA PRO A 124 6.57 -21.00 -16.16
C PRO A 124 5.50 -21.45 -15.17
N ILE A 125 4.35 -20.78 -15.17
CA ILE A 125 3.21 -21.09 -14.29
C ILE A 125 1.93 -21.28 -15.12
N SER A 126 0.97 -22.01 -14.57
CA SER A 126 -0.30 -22.26 -15.23
C SER A 126 -1.28 -21.07 -15.16
N LEU A 127 -1.07 -20.14 -14.24
CA LEU A 127 -1.92 -18.95 -14.09
C LEU A 127 -1.60 -17.88 -15.14
N MET A 128 -2.65 -17.21 -15.60
CA MET A 128 -2.56 -15.98 -16.42
C MET A 128 -2.93 -14.76 -15.58
N ASN A 129 -2.48 -13.58 -16.01
CA ASN A 129 -2.83 -12.30 -15.37
C ASN A 129 -2.63 -12.35 -13.84
N VAL A 130 -1.40 -12.60 -13.42
CA VAL A 130 -1.06 -12.67 -11.99
C VAL A 130 -1.48 -11.38 -11.30
N ASN A 131 -2.22 -11.51 -10.20
CA ASN A 131 -2.64 -10.37 -9.39
C ASN A 131 -1.62 -10.06 -8.31
N ASP A 132 -1.17 -11.12 -7.60
CA ASP A 132 -0.25 -10.97 -6.49
C ASP A 132 0.51 -12.27 -6.24
N LEU A 133 1.63 -12.16 -5.52
CA LEU A 133 2.40 -13.30 -5.04
C LEU A 133 2.97 -13.04 -3.64
N ALA A 134 3.15 -14.11 -2.88
CA ALA A 134 3.81 -14.02 -1.58
C ALA A 134 4.65 -15.28 -1.32
N PHE A 135 5.81 -15.10 -0.69
CA PHE A 135 6.56 -16.22 -0.15
C PHE A 135 5.83 -16.83 1.05
N VAL A 136 5.50 -18.10 0.97
CA VAL A 136 5.00 -18.88 2.11
C VAL A 136 6.18 -19.25 3.03
N ASN A 137 7.28 -19.64 2.41
CA ASN A 137 8.59 -19.87 3.02
C ASN A 137 9.67 -19.66 1.94
N ASP A 138 10.95 -19.84 2.26
CA ASP A 138 12.05 -19.55 1.34
C ASP A 138 12.03 -20.35 0.03
N THR A 139 11.22 -21.40 -0.08
CA THR A 139 11.16 -22.29 -1.24
C THR A 139 9.77 -22.44 -1.86
N THR A 140 8.76 -21.78 -1.30
CA THR A 140 7.38 -21.92 -1.76
C THR A 140 6.72 -20.56 -1.88
N LEU A 141 6.15 -20.28 -3.05
CA LEU A 141 5.31 -19.12 -3.30
C LEU A 141 3.84 -19.52 -3.30
N ILE A 142 2.96 -18.63 -2.87
CA ILE A 142 1.54 -18.61 -3.21
C ILE A 142 1.33 -17.51 -4.25
N ILE A 143 0.55 -17.78 -5.29
CA ILE A 143 0.35 -16.89 -6.43
C ILE A 143 -1.15 -16.81 -6.72
N SER A 144 -1.66 -15.60 -6.83
CA SER A 144 -3.05 -15.30 -7.20
C SER A 144 -3.14 -14.75 -8.63
N SER A 145 -4.33 -14.81 -9.23
CA SER A 145 -4.61 -14.32 -10.58
C SER A 145 -5.84 -13.44 -10.59
N ARG A 146 -5.93 -12.49 -11.52
CA ARG A 146 -7.14 -11.67 -11.71
C ARG A 146 -8.27 -12.41 -12.42
N THR A 147 -7.96 -13.50 -13.12
CA THR A 147 -8.90 -14.23 -13.97
C THR A 147 -9.24 -15.63 -13.48
N ASP A 148 -8.32 -16.28 -12.78
CA ASP A 148 -8.50 -17.62 -12.25
C ASP A 148 -9.16 -17.57 -10.86
N PRO A 149 -10.10 -18.46 -10.55
CA PRO A 149 -10.84 -18.41 -9.30
C PRO A 149 -10.03 -18.83 -8.06
N SER A 150 -8.88 -19.47 -8.25
CA SER A 150 -8.06 -20.04 -7.16
C SER A 150 -6.58 -19.80 -7.38
N CYS A 151 -5.86 -19.72 -6.28
CA CYS A 151 -4.41 -19.60 -6.27
C CYS A 151 -3.70 -20.92 -6.58
N ILE A 152 -2.42 -20.82 -6.93
CA ILE A 152 -1.50 -21.95 -6.94
C ILE A 152 -0.37 -21.73 -5.94
N SER A 153 0.20 -22.81 -5.39
CA SER A 153 1.52 -22.74 -4.78
C SER A 153 2.57 -23.27 -5.76
N LEU A 154 3.72 -22.61 -5.82
CA LEU A 154 4.87 -22.98 -6.64
C LEU A 154 6.06 -23.31 -5.74
N ASN A 155 6.60 -24.52 -5.85
CA ASN A 155 7.83 -24.89 -5.16
C ASN A 155 9.04 -24.53 -6.04
N LEU A 156 9.88 -23.63 -5.59
CA LEU A 156 11.02 -23.09 -6.33
C LEU A 156 12.16 -24.11 -6.53
N ASN A 157 12.26 -25.16 -5.72
CA ASN A 157 13.28 -26.19 -5.86
C ASN A 157 12.93 -27.22 -6.93
N SER A 158 11.64 -27.57 -7.04
CA SER A 158 11.17 -28.63 -7.95
C SER A 158 10.41 -28.10 -9.16
N ALA A 159 10.10 -26.79 -9.19
CA ALA A 159 9.18 -26.17 -10.15
C ALA A 159 7.76 -26.79 -10.15
N ALA A 160 7.39 -27.48 -9.08
CA ALA A 160 6.08 -28.12 -8.97
C ALA A 160 5.01 -27.13 -8.56
N GLU A 161 3.91 -27.10 -9.29
CA GLU A 161 2.71 -26.33 -8.95
C GLU A 161 1.68 -27.21 -8.23
N THR A 162 0.97 -26.62 -7.29
CA THR A 162 -0.16 -27.25 -6.63
C THR A 162 -1.33 -26.25 -6.57
N SER A 163 -2.48 -26.64 -7.12
CA SER A 163 -3.70 -25.84 -6.99
C SER A 163 -4.15 -25.77 -5.53
N GLN A 164 -4.45 -24.58 -5.06
CA GLN A 164 -4.86 -24.29 -3.69
C GLN A 164 -6.33 -23.91 -3.62
N SER A 165 -7.04 -24.37 -2.57
CA SER A 165 -8.42 -23.97 -2.29
C SER A 165 -8.46 -22.58 -1.60
N VAL A 166 -7.73 -21.64 -2.17
CA VAL A 166 -7.59 -20.25 -1.71
C VAL A 166 -8.24 -19.35 -2.74
N LEU A 167 -9.04 -18.40 -2.29
CA LEU A 167 -9.65 -17.40 -3.17
C LEU A 167 -8.58 -16.51 -3.79
N ASN A 168 -8.91 -16.02 -4.96
CA ASN A 168 -8.11 -15.03 -5.66
C ASN A 168 -8.22 -13.65 -4.99
N GLY A 169 -7.09 -12.92 -4.92
CA GLY A 169 -7.05 -11.59 -4.29
C GLY A 169 -5.63 -11.12 -4.03
N GLU A 170 -5.48 -10.05 -3.28
CA GLU A 170 -4.21 -9.62 -2.72
C GLU A 170 -3.80 -10.52 -1.57
N LEU A 171 -2.50 -10.70 -1.35
CA LEU A 171 -1.93 -11.70 -0.45
C LEU A 171 -1.05 -11.03 0.60
N ALA A 172 -1.22 -11.41 1.87
CA ALA A 172 -0.28 -11.07 2.93
C ALA A 172 0.01 -12.31 3.79
N MET A 173 1.27 -12.66 3.92
CA MET A 173 1.70 -13.88 4.62
C MET A 173 2.31 -13.56 5.98
N ASP A 174 1.73 -14.13 7.04
CA ASP A 174 2.38 -14.29 8.34
C ASP A 174 3.23 -15.57 8.31
N ARG A 175 4.51 -15.41 8.00
CA ARG A 175 5.44 -16.53 7.86
C ARG A 175 5.83 -17.17 9.18
N GLU A 176 5.66 -16.44 10.29
CA GLU A 176 5.96 -16.97 11.63
C GLU A 176 4.93 -17.98 12.10
N HIS A 177 3.66 -17.79 11.71
CA HIS A 177 2.55 -18.62 12.15
C HIS A 177 1.92 -19.45 11.02
N ASP A 178 2.50 -19.45 9.82
CA ASP A 178 1.97 -20.17 8.66
C ASP A 178 0.53 -19.73 8.26
N ILE A 179 0.25 -18.44 8.35
CA ILE A 179 -1.06 -17.86 8.09
C ILE A 179 -1.02 -16.99 6.83
N LEU A 180 -1.95 -17.22 5.92
CA LEU A 180 -2.19 -16.37 4.76
C LEU A 180 -3.49 -15.59 4.93
N TYR A 181 -3.40 -14.27 4.77
CA TYR A 181 -4.55 -13.40 4.60
C TYR A 181 -4.74 -13.11 3.12
N VAL A 182 -5.97 -13.14 2.66
CA VAL A 182 -6.33 -12.89 1.26
C VAL A 182 -7.45 -11.85 1.22
N ALA A 183 -7.16 -10.70 0.61
CA ALA A 183 -8.14 -9.67 0.37
C ALA A 183 -8.76 -9.81 -1.02
N THR A 184 -10.07 -9.99 -1.06
CA THR A 184 -10.87 -10.03 -2.29
C THR A 184 -11.69 -8.74 -2.41
N SER A 185 -12.37 -8.53 -3.53
CA SER A 185 -13.29 -7.39 -3.69
C SER A 185 -14.43 -7.33 -2.67
N ALA A 186 -14.66 -8.39 -1.88
CA ALA A 186 -15.82 -8.48 -0.97
C ALA A 186 -15.47 -8.94 0.45
N SER A 187 -14.27 -9.36 0.71
CA SER A 187 -13.88 -9.90 2.02
C SER A 187 -12.38 -10.03 2.19
N ILE A 188 -11.90 -10.07 3.43
CA ILE A 188 -10.58 -10.57 3.77
C ILE A 188 -10.76 -11.93 4.43
N LYS A 189 -10.01 -12.93 4.00
CA LYS A 189 -10.08 -14.30 4.51
C LYS A 189 -8.74 -14.73 5.05
N LYS A 190 -8.80 -15.58 6.06
CA LYS A 190 -7.66 -16.18 6.72
C LYS A 190 -7.55 -17.67 6.38
N TYR A 191 -6.35 -18.12 6.07
CA TYR A 191 -6.03 -19.50 5.74
C TYR A 191 -4.82 -19.97 6.54
N ASN A 192 -4.85 -21.21 7.00
CA ASN A 192 -3.72 -21.86 7.65
C ASN A 192 -2.97 -22.75 6.65
N TRP A 193 -1.66 -22.70 6.66
CA TRP A 193 -0.77 -23.52 5.86
C TRP A 193 -0.33 -24.77 6.63
N ASP A 194 -0.47 -25.96 6.07
CA ASP A 194 -0.07 -27.22 6.70
C ASP A 194 1.27 -27.79 6.19
N GLY A 195 2.00 -27.00 5.39
CA GLY A 195 3.22 -27.41 4.68
C GLY A 195 3.00 -27.82 3.23
N VAL A 196 1.76 -28.03 2.81
CA VAL A 196 1.38 -28.45 1.46
C VAL A 196 0.16 -27.72 0.93
N ARG A 197 -0.84 -27.46 1.79
CA ARG A 197 -2.12 -26.89 1.42
C ARG A 197 -2.58 -25.82 2.41
N PHE A 198 -3.33 -24.89 1.87
CA PHE A 198 -4.07 -23.92 2.66
C PHE A 198 -5.48 -24.43 2.99
N SER A 199 -5.90 -24.21 4.23
CA SER A 199 -7.28 -24.43 4.68
C SER A 199 -7.86 -23.15 5.24
N GLN A 200 -9.08 -22.77 4.83
CA GLN A 200 -9.73 -21.55 5.32
C GLN A 200 -10.03 -21.66 6.80
N ASP A 201 -9.64 -20.63 7.56
CA ASP A 201 -9.87 -20.55 9.01
C ASP A 201 -11.06 -19.63 9.34
N SER A 202 -10.97 -18.34 9.02
CA SER A 202 -11.99 -17.35 9.37
C SER A 202 -12.37 -16.45 8.21
N ASN A 203 -13.59 -15.93 8.24
CA ASN A 203 -14.04 -14.85 7.36
C ASN A 203 -14.26 -13.59 8.17
N ILE A 204 -13.97 -12.45 7.59
CA ILE A 204 -14.48 -11.19 8.11
C ILE A 204 -15.99 -11.14 7.80
N SER A 205 -16.81 -10.85 8.83
CA SER A 205 -18.14 -10.33 8.64
C SER A 205 -18.11 -8.84 8.96
N ASP A 206 -18.19 -8.00 7.94
CA ASP A 206 -18.23 -6.56 8.14
C ASP A 206 -19.55 -6.17 8.82
N PRO A 207 -19.52 -5.60 10.03
CA PRO A 207 -20.74 -5.12 10.71
C PRO A 207 -21.39 -3.93 9.99
N TYR A 208 -20.69 -3.28 9.04
CA TYR A 208 -21.19 -2.13 8.30
C TYR A 208 -21.68 -2.44 6.87
N GLY A 209 -21.74 -3.73 6.49
CA GLY A 209 -22.19 -4.13 5.17
C GLY A 209 -21.15 -3.82 4.10
N PHE A 210 -20.16 -4.66 4.03
CA PHE A 210 -19.07 -4.59 3.07
C PHE A 210 -19.61 -4.62 1.62
N SER A 211 -19.80 -3.45 1.05
CA SER A 211 -20.10 -3.31 -0.37
C SER A 211 -18.99 -2.47 -1.03
N GLY A 212 -17.81 -3.04 -1.19
CA GLY A 212 -16.71 -2.30 -1.77
C GLY A 212 -15.45 -3.14 -1.92
N ASP A 213 -14.52 -2.60 -2.69
CA ASP A 213 -13.27 -3.28 -3.01
C ASP A 213 -12.22 -3.01 -1.93
N VAL A 214 -11.43 -4.02 -1.59
CA VAL A 214 -10.16 -3.84 -0.90
C VAL A 214 -9.14 -3.37 -1.93
N HIS A 215 -8.54 -2.21 -1.70
CA HIS A 215 -7.56 -1.63 -2.63
C HIS A 215 -6.13 -2.03 -2.28
N HIS A 216 -5.83 -2.10 -1.01
CA HIS A 216 -4.53 -2.54 -0.49
C HIS A 216 -4.68 -2.94 0.98
N PHE A 217 -3.92 -3.93 1.40
CA PHE A 217 -3.89 -4.31 2.80
C PHE A 217 -2.49 -4.78 3.23
N VAL A 218 -2.24 -4.71 4.53
CA VAL A 218 -0.99 -5.17 5.13
C VAL A 218 -1.28 -5.94 6.42
N TYR A 219 -0.47 -6.94 6.73
CA TYR A 219 -0.46 -7.60 8.02
C TYR A 219 0.73 -7.11 8.85
N CYS A 220 0.45 -6.70 10.07
CA CYS A 220 1.45 -6.29 11.04
C CYS A 220 1.60 -7.40 12.11
N SER A 221 2.75 -8.08 12.10
CA SER A 221 3.00 -9.21 12.99
C SER A 221 3.19 -8.80 14.45
N SER A 222 3.75 -7.61 14.72
CA SER A 222 4.04 -7.16 16.09
C SER A 222 2.81 -6.99 16.97
N ASN A 223 1.67 -6.59 16.39
CA ASN A 223 0.40 -6.44 17.11
C ASN A 223 -0.69 -7.37 16.57
N ASN A 224 -0.34 -8.31 15.68
CA ASN A 224 -1.24 -9.29 15.08
C ASN A 224 -2.51 -8.63 14.50
N THR A 225 -2.32 -7.62 13.66
CA THR A 225 -3.43 -6.83 13.10
C THR A 225 -3.33 -6.78 11.58
N VAL A 226 -4.45 -6.97 10.91
CA VAL A 226 -4.64 -6.70 9.48
C VAL A 226 -5.19 -5.30 9.31
N PHE A 227 -4.54 -4.49 8.48
CA PHE A 227 -5.00 -3.15 8.10
C PHE A 227 -5.35 -3.14 6.62
N ALA A 228 -6.49 -2.58 6.25
CA ALA A 228 -6.95 -2.60 4.86
C ALA A 228 -7.62 -1.28 4.46
N CYS A 229 -7.23 -0.77 3.29
CA CYS A 229 -7.95 0.30 2.60
C CYS A 229 -9.16 -0.27 1.89
N ILE A 230 -10.35 0.12 2.31
CA ILE A 230 -11.60 -0.47 1.85
C ILE A 230 -12.55 0.63 1.38
N SER A 231 -13.10 0.45 0.17
CA SER A 231 -14.26 1.23 -0.27
C SER A 231 -15.52 0.77 0.45
N SER A 232 -16.34 1.72 0.87
CA SER A 232 -17.68 1.43 1.40
C SER A 232 -18.67 2.49 0.94
N THR A 233 -19.98 2.22 1.10
CA THR A 233 -21.02 3.22 0.83
C THR A 233 -21.66 3.59 2.16
N GLU A 234 -21.45 4.83 2.58
CA GLU A 234 -22.06 5.38 3.80
C GLU A 234 -23.05 6.47 3.39
N GLU A 235 -24.31 6.32 3.84
CA GLU A 235 -25.39 7.27 3.52
C GLU A 235 -25.55 7.58 2.01
N GLY A 236 -25.23 6.61 1.14
CA GLY A 236 -25.31 6.76 -0.31
C GLY A 236 -24.07 7.44 -0.94
N ILE A 237 -23.05 7.74 -0.17
CA ILE A 237 -21.77 8.31 -0.63
C ILE A 237 -20.71 7.22 -0.60
N SER A 238 -19.95 7.07 -1.69
CA SER A 238 -18.80 6.19 -1.71
C SER A 238 -17.67 6.83 -0.89
N VAL A 239 -17.20 6.11 0.11
CA VAL A 239 -16.09 6.50 0.99
C VAL A 239 -15.05 5.39 1.01
N ARG A 240 -13.80 5.75 1.26
CA ARG A 240 -12.70 4.80 1.47
C ARG A 240 -12.03 5.13 2.78
N HIS A 241 -11.86 4.12 3.61
CA HIS A 241 -11.22 4.25 4.91
C HIS A 241 -10.22 3.11 5.12
N VAL A 242 -9.31 3.28 6.05
CA VAL A 242 -8.53 2.17 6.56
C VAL A 242 -9.31 1.52 7.70
N TYR A 243 -9.41 0.19 7.64
CA TYR A 243 -10.00 -0.64 8.67
C TYR A 243 -8.93 -1.54 9.27
N SER A 244 -9.05 -1.86 10.54
CA SER A 244 -8.19 -2.84 11.19
C SER A 244 -9.00 -4.00 11.76
N TYR A 245 -8.40 -5.19 11.69
CA TYR A 245 -8.98 -6.45 12.15
C TYR A 245 -7.95 -7.22 12.96
N ASN A 246 -8.40 -7.87 14.02
CA ASN A 246 -7.56 -8.76 14.81
C ASN A 246 -7.15 -9.97 13.96
N GLY A 247 -5.87 -10.21 13.78
CA GLY A 247 -5.35 -11.31 12.95
C GLY A 247 -5.66 -12.70 13.51
N ALA A 248 -5.93 -12.84 14.84
CA ALA A 248 -6.25 -14.13 15.40
C ALA A 248 -7.64 -14.65 14.97
N ASP A 249 -8.65 -13.81 15.02
CA ASP A 249 -10.06 -14.20 14.82
C ASP A 249 -10.81 -13.35 13.78
N MET A 250 -10.11 -12.43 13.14
CA MET A 250 -10.65 -11.51 12.12
C MET A 250 -11.80 -10.63 12.62
N THR A 251 -11.87 -10.37 13.92
CA THR A 251 -12.84 -9.42 14.47
C THR A 251 -12.41 -7.98 14.16
N PHE A 252 -13.40 -7.13 13.91
CA PHE A 252 -13.18 -5.71 13.68
C PHE A 252 -12.52 -5.05 14.90
N ALA A 253 -11.39 -4.35 14.67
CA ALA A 253 -10.60 -3.71 15.70
C ALA A 253 -10.63 -2.17 15.64
N GLY A 254 -10.96 -1.59 14.48
CA GLY A 254 -11.05 -0.14 14.37
C GLY A 254 -11.20 0.38 12.94
N LYS A 255 -11.54 1.67 12.86
CA LYS A 255 -11.72 2.41 11.59
C LYS A 255 -10.96 3.74 11.70
N TYR A 256 -10.18 4.05 10.68
CA TYR A 256 -9.43 5.27 10.53
C TYR A 256 -10.12 6.11 9.46
N LEU A 257 -10.69 7.23 9.87
CA LEU A 257 -11.52 8.06 9.00
C LEU A 257 -10.64 8.93 8.11
N ILE A 258 -10.75 8.75 6.81
CA ILE A 258 -10.07 9.54 5.80
C ILE A 258 -11.13 10.38 5.07
N LYS A 259 -10.89 11.68 4.92
CA LYS A 259 -11.83 12.58 4.22
C LYS A 259 -11.86 12.41 2.72
N SER A 260 -10.78 11.85 2.16
CA SER A 260 -10.63 11.58 0.73
C SER A 260 -10.22 10.12 0.53
N PRO A 261 -10.55 9.48 -0.60
CA PRO A 261 -10.27 8.06 -0.82
C PRO A 261 -8.78 7.72 -0.69
N GLY A 262 -8.41 6.80 0.21
CA GLY A 262 -7.06 6.21 0.27
C GLY A 262 -6.91 5.02 -0.67
N LEU A 263 -5.73 4.83 -1.27
CA LEU A 263 -5.41 3.66 -2.11
C LEU A 263 -4.47 2.68 -1.45
N ALA A 264 -3.55 3.16 -0.60
CA ALA A 264 -2.56 2.32 0.04
C ALA A 264 -2.54 2.55 1.55
N VAL A 265 -2.06 1.58 2.29
CA VAL A 265 -1.84 1.64 3.73
C VAL A 265 -0.44 1.11 4.04
N ALA A 266 0.27 1.81 4.92
CA ALA A 266 1.52 1.32 5.52
C ALA A 266 1.42 1.41 7.04
N VAL A 267 2.14 0.53 7.74
CA VAL A 267 2.09 0.45 9.20
C VAL A 267 3.50 0.35 9.74
N SER A 268 3.79 1.08 10.82
CA SER A 268 5.09 0.99 11.48
C SER A 268 5.35 -0.43 12.00
N MET A 269 6.62 -0.79 12.12
CA MET A 269 7.01 -2.14 12.52
C MET A 269 6.49 -2.53 13.92
N ASP A 270 6.31 -1.55 14.81
CA ASP A 270 5.69 -1.75 16.13
C ASP A 270 4.16 -1.76 16.11
N GLY A 271 3.56 -1.50 14.95
CA GLY A 271 2.11 -1.48 14.75
C GLY A 271 1.38 -0.28 15.36
N GLN A 272 2.10 0.75 15.82
CA GLN A 272 1.50 1.88 16.52
C GLN A 272 1.10 3.04 15.61
N ARG A 273 1.71 3.15 14.43
CA ARG A 273 1.50 4.24 13.47
C ARG A 273 0.96 3.68 12.18
N VAL A 274 -0.14 4.23 11.69
CA VAL A 274 -0.82 3.82 10.46
C VAL A 274 -0.80 4.97 9.48
N PHE A 275 -0.33 4.73 8.26
CA PHE A 275 -0.16 5.75 7.22
C PHE A 275 -1.06 5.42 6.04
N THR A 276 -1.69 6.44 5.49
CA THR A 276 -2.42 6.38 4.22
C THR A 276 -2.44 7.73 3.55
N ALA A 277 -2.79 7.79 2.28
CA ALA A 277 -2.95 9.05 1.57
C ALA A 277 -4.18 9.00 0.65
N PRO A 278 -4.86 10.14 0.44
CA PRO A 278 -5.92 10.26 -0.54
C PRO A 278 -5.39 10.14 -1.97
N THR A 279 -6.27 9.75 -2.89
CA THR A 279 -5.94 9.61 -4.33
C THR A 279 -6.00 10.91 -5.09
N ASP A 280 -6.81 11.86 -4.63
CA ASP A 280 -7.01 13.12 -5.32
C ASP A 280 -6.17 14.19 -4.63
N ALA A 281 -5.19 14.71 -5.35
CA ALA A 281 -4.49 15.91 -4.95
C ALA A 281 -5.44 17.10 -5.09
N ASP A 282 -5.80 17.73 -3.98
CA ASP A 282 -6.31 19.10 -4.04
C ASP A 282 -5.22 20.00 -4.63
N GLU A 283 -5.56 21.23 -5.06
CA GLU A 283 -4.62 22.23 -5.59
C GLU A 283 -3.39 22.49 -4.67
N MET A 284 -3.38 21.94 -3.46
CA MET A 284 -2.31 22.08 -2.46
C MET A 284 -1.43 20.83 -2.30
N GLY A 285 -1.62 19.76 -3.10
CA GLY A 285 -0.84 18.52 -3.00
C GLY A 285 -1.55 17.40 -2.25
N VAL A 286 -0.95 16.21 -2.25
CA VAL A 286 -1.42 15.04 -1.50
C VAL A 286 -0.80 15.08 -0.12
N PHE A 287 -1.61 14.83 0.90
CA PHE A 287 -1.12 14.66 2.27
C PHE A 287 -1.12 13.19 2.62
N VAL A 288 0.01 12.68 3.07
CA VAL A 288 0.01 11.43 3.81
C VAL A 288 -0.45 11.72 5.22
N ILE A 289 -1.42 10.98 5.66
CA ILE A 289 -2.01 11.09 7.00
C ILE A 289 -1.44 9.97 7.85
N GLU A 290 -0.88 10.33 8.99
CA GLU A 290 -0.51 9.41 10.05
C GLU A 290 -1.63 9.34 11.08
N PHE A 291 -1.97 8.13 11.50
CA PHE A 291 -2.92 7.86 12.57
C PHE A 291 -2.22 7.13 13.71
N ASP A 292 -2.60 7.48 14.90
CA ASP A 292 -2.28 6.71 16.10
C ASP A 292 -3.15 5.45 16.17
N GLN A 293 -2.52 4.29 16.33
CA GLN A 293 -3.22 2.99 16.29
C GLN A 293 -4.17 2.77 17.46
N GLU A 294 -3.86 3.27 18.65
CA GLU A 294 -4.69 3.07 19.83
C GLU A 294 -5.95 3.94 19.78
N THR A 295 -5.79 5.22 19.48
CA THR A 295 -6.88 6.19 19.46
C THR A 295 -7.67 6.20 18.15
N LYS A 296 -7.08 5.72 17.04
CA LYS A 296 -7.60 5.78 15.66
C LYS A 296 -7.74 7.23 15.14
N LEU A 297 -7.11 8.20 15.80
CA LEU A 297 -7.16 9.60 15.43
C LEU A 297 -5.94 9.99 14.59
N GLU A 298 -6.14 10.98 13.74
CA GLU A 298 -5.08 11.63 12.98
C GLU A 298 -4.05 12.23 13.95
N SER A 299 -2.78 11.89 13.78
CA SER A 299 -1.68 12.33 14.64
C SER A 299 -0.72 13.28 13.94
N ASN A 300 -0.53 13.10 12.62
CA ASN A 300 0.35 13.95 11.84
C ASN A 300 -0.02 13.96 10.35
N TYR A 301 0.52 14.94 9.60
CA TYR A 301 0.33 15.10 8.16
C TYR A 301 1.67 15.40 7.50
N TYR A 302 1.94 14.74 6.39
CA TYR A 302 3.16 14.93 5.61
C TYR A 302 2.78 15.36 4.19
N LEU A 303 3.41 16.43 3.70
CA LEU A 303 3.23 16.85 2.32
C LEU A 303 3.87 15.85 1.36
N SER A 304 3.15 15.53 0.30
CA SER A 304 3.61 14.77 -0.85
C SER A 304 3.18 15.49 -2.12
N ALA A 305 3.86 15.30 -3.21
CA ALA A 305 3.46 15.81 -4.52
C ALA A 305 2.96 14.67 -5.40
N GLY A 306 1.93 14.90 -6.22
CA GLY A 306 1.38 13.90 -7.13
C GLY A 306 0.29 13.01 -6.51
N ASN A 307 -0.24 12.08 -7.29
CA ASN A 307 -1.30 11.17 -6.87
C ASN A 307 -0.70 9.85 -6.37
N LEU A 308 -1.10 9.40 -5.19
CA LEU A 308 -0.67 8.10 -4.65
C LEU A 308 -1.05 6.97 -5.61
N THR A 309 -0.11 6.06 -5.86
CA THR A 309 -0.39 4.83 -6.62
C THR A 309 -0.94 3.73 -5.72
N ASP A 310 -1.59 2.73 -6.33
CA ASP A 310 -1.90 1.48 -5.65
C ASP A 310 -0.61 0.87 -5.10
N ARG A 311 -0.62 0.38 -3.86
CA ARG A 311 0.57 -0.14 -3.15
C ARG A 311 1.74 0.85 -3.02
N GLY A 312 1.47 2.15 -3.24
CA GLY A 312 2.49 3.20 -3.29
C GLY A 312 3.02 3.69 -1.94
N LEU A 313 2.80 2.98 -0.84
CA LEU A 313 3.32 3.32 0.49
C LEU A 313 4.11 2.18 1.09
N ILE A 314 5.35 2.46 1.52
CA ILE A 314 6.16 1.50 2.26
C ILE A 314 7.04 2.21 3.30
N LEU A 315 7.19 1.59 4.46
CA LEU A 315 8.08 2.06 5.52
C LEU A 315 9.42 1.33 5.48
N ASP A 316 10.49 2.03 5.83
CA ASP A 316 11.73 1.34 6.13
C ASP A 316 11.57 0.45 7.38
N PRO A 317 12.37 -0.62 7.53
CA PRO A 317 12.23 -1.56 8.64
C PRO A 317 12.41 -0.94 10.02
N GLN A 318 13.04 0.24 10.12
CA GLN A 318 13.22 0.99 11.35
C GLN A 318 12.10 2.01 11.60
N SER A 319 11.16 2.15 10.65
CA SER A 319 10.06 3.12 10.66
C SER A 319 10.53 4.58 10.86
N GLN A 320 11.71 4.90 10.29
CA GLN A 320 12.28 6.25 10.29
C GLN A 320 11.96 7.03 9.03
N PHE A 321 11.68 6.30 7.94
CA PHE A 321 11.36 6.87 6.64
C PHE A 321 10.11 6.21 6.07
N LEU A 322 9.26 7.05 5.48
CA LEU A 322 8.15 6.63 4.64
C LEU A 322 8.51 6.91 3.19
N TYR A 323 8.36 5.91 2.33
CA TYR A 323 8.52 6.03 0.89
C TYR A 323 7.17 6.03 0.23
N ILE A 324 7.00 6.94 -0.72
CA ILE A 324 5.73 7.19 -1.40
C ILE A 324 5.99 7.15 -2.90
N LEU A 325 5.30 6.27 -3.59
CA LEU A 325 5.30 6.22 -5.04
C LEU A 325 4.06 6.96 -5.55
N VAL A 326 4.29 8.03 -6.27
CA VAL A 326 3.23 8.89 -6.80
C VAL A 326 3.29 9.00 -8.31
N ASN A 327 2.13 9.12 -8.93
CA ASN A 327 1.98 9.53 -10.32
C ASN A 327 1.92 11.05 -10.38
N ILE A 328 2.76 11.65 -11.23
CA ILE A 328 2.75 13.08 -11.47
C ILE A 328 1.84 13.34 -12.66
N PRO A 329 0.67 14.00 -12.48
CA PRO A 329 -0.18 14.39 -13.60
C PRO A 329 0.62 15.29 -14.53
N GLY A 330 0.61 14.97 -15.82
CA GLY A 330 1.20 15.86 -16.84
C GLY A 330 0.53 17.23 -16.75
N ASP A 331 1.33 18.28 -16.69
CA ASP A 331 0.82 19.64 -16.77
C ASP A 331 0.19 19.81 -18.17
N ASP A 332 -1.14 19.96 -18.21
CA ASP A 332 -1.91 20.06 -19.47
C ASP A 332 -1.78 21.48 -20.07
N ASP A 333 -0.83 22.25 -19.59
CA ASP A 333 -0.44 23.51 -20.16
C ASP A 333 0.38 23.29 -21.42
N SER A 334 -0.30 23.38 -22.55
CA SER A 334 0.10 23.13 -23.94
C SER A 334 1.32 23.93 -24.45
N PHE A 335 2.23 24.42 -23.61
CA PHE A 335 3.35 25.28 -24.00
C PHE A 335 4.73 24.95 -23.39
N GLU A 336 4.83 24.00 -22.44
CA GLU A 336 6.12 23.56 -21.92
C GLU A 336 6.46 22.15 -22.42
N PRO A 337 7.74 21.84 -22.64
CA PRO A 337 8.14 20.49 -23.00
C PRO A 337 7.72 19.54 -21.88
N TYR A 338 7.06 18.45 -22.26
CA TYR A 338 6.65 17.36 -21.38
C TYR A 338 7.72 17.08 -20.35
N ASN A 339 7.35 17.06 -19.07
CA ASN A 339 8.19 16.44 -18.06
C ASN A 339 8.39 14.99 -18.48
N ASP A 340 9.63 14.59 -18.73
CA ASP A 340 9.97 13.24 -19.19
C ASP A 340 9.74 12.17 -18.10
N HIS A 341 9.31 12.57 -16.91
CA HIS A 341 9.01 11.67 -15.80
C HIS A 341 7.51 11.68 -15.49
N SER A 342 6.95 10.49 -15.33
CA SER A 342 5.53 10.31 -15.00
C SER A 342 5.30 9.83 -13.57
N PHE A 343 6.35 9.52 -12.85
CA PHE A 343 6.32 9.04 -11.46
C PHE A 343 7.46 9.62 -10.65
N ASP A 344 7.19 9.79 -9.34
CA ASP A 344 8.21 10.11 -8.34
C ASP A 344 8.19 9.06 -7.23
N LEU A 345 9.38 8.66 -6.81
CA LEU A 345 9.58 8.03 -5.51
C LEU A 345 10.01 9.11 -4.52
N GLN A 346 9.18 9.38 -3.54
CA GLN A 346 9.42 10.38 -2.52
C GLN A 346 9.76 9.71 -1.19
N ARG A 347 10.69 10.29 -0.44
CA ARG A 347 11.08 9.83 0.89
C ARG A 347 10.79 10.92 1.91
N ILE A 348 10.02 10.59 2.92
CA ILE A 348 9.70 11.47 4.06
C ILE A 348 10.38 10.91 5.30
N LYS A 349 11.07 11.76 6.05
CA LYS A 349 11.60 11.43 7.37
C LYS A 349 10.48 11.58 8.41
N LEU A 350 10.26 10.54 9.21
CA LEU A 350 9.20 10.45 10.21
C LEU A 350 9.66 10.88 11.61
#